data_f8336d0f9cdb24dc3dfa74d954b979b0
#
_entry.id   f8336d0f9cdb24dc3dfa74d954b979b0
#
_cell.length_a   1.000
_cell.length_b   1.000
_cell.length_c   1.000
_cell.angle_alpha   90.00
_cell.angle_beta   90.00
_cell.angle_gamma   90.00
#
_symmetry.space_group_name_H-M   'P 1'
#
loop_
_entity.id
_entity.type
_entity.pdbx_description
1 polymer ?
#
loop_
_entity_poly.entity_id
_entity_poly.type
_entity_poly.pdbx_seq_one_letter_code
_entity_poly.pdbx_strand_id
1 'polypeptide(L)'
;HYYYGSDMYVNEAEIVSGIPSSYPGYDLTIGSSGEPVITIQEQLNRIAQNYPAIPTVTVDGIYGSATAESVRAFQSIFNLPVSGIVDFPTWYKISQIYVGVSKIGENIR
;
A
#
# COMPACT_ATOMS: atom_id res chain seq x y z
N HIS A 1 13.43 1.17 14.57
CA HIS A 1 13.28 1.73 15.02
C HIS A 1 12.81 2.07 14.91
N TYR A 2 12.80 1.53 14.59
CA TYR A 2 12.43 2.15 14.90
C TYR A 2 12.00 2.36 14.76
N TYR A 3 12.01 1.85 14.50
CA TYR A 3 11.65 2.31 14.83
C TYR A 3 11.41 2.44 14.67
N TYR A 4 11.60 2.03 14.43
CA TYR A 4 11.39 2.36 14.72
C TYR A 4 11.44 2.25 14.80
N GLY A 5 11.82 1.79 14.49
CA GLY A 5 11.83 1.82 14.94
C GLY A 5 11.84 1.39 15.12
N SER A 6 11.99 1.08 14.91
CA SER A 6 12.03 0.95 15.33
C SER A 6 11.94 0.67 15.46
N ASP A 7 11.99 0.38 15.32
CA ASP A 7 11.91 0.28 15.63
C ASP A 7 11.89 0.04 15.51
N MET A 8 11.84 -0.18 15.21
CA MET A 8 11.68 -0.26 15.18
C MET A 8 11.89 -0.75 14.94
N TYR A 9 11.99 -1.31 14.71
CA TYR A 9 12.13 -1.77 14.50
C TYR A 9 12.36 -2.66 14.37
N VAL A 10 12.26 -3.18 14.10
CA VAL A 10 12.27 -4.01 13.93
C VAL A 10 12.95 -4.79 14.05
N ASN A 11 12.99 -5.74 14.19
CA ASN A 11 13.53 -6.61 14.10
C ASN A 11 13.34 -7.58 13.34
N GLU A 12 13.68 -8.25 12.92
CA GLU A 12 13.56 -8.99 11.95
C GLU A 12 12.92 -10.17 12.09
N ALA A 13 12.86 -10.65 13.07
CA ALA A 13 12.24 -11.86 13.24
C ALA A 13 10.93 -11.84 12.69
N GLU A 14 10.42 -10.82 12.69
CA GLU A 14 9.21 -10.75 12.25
C GLU A 14 9.07 -10.86 10.91
N ILE A 15 9.96 -11.15 10.26
CA ILE A 15 9.87 -11.28 8.93
C ILE A 15 8.91 -12.21 8.54
N VAL A 16 8.03 -12.67 9.05
CA VAL A 16 7.12 -13.53 8.53
C VAL A 16 6.00 -12.84 7.95
N SER A 17 4.98 -13.52 7.63
CA SER A 17 3.87 -12.94 6.97
C SER A 17 3.37 -11.78 7.76
N GLY A 18 2.92 -10.79 7.14
CA GLY A 18 2.44 -9.62 7.80
C GLY A 18 3.38 -8.46 7.79
N ILE A 19 4.59 -8.65 7.31
CA ILE A 19 5.50 -7.55 7.22
C ILE A 19 5.20 -6.66 6.04
N PRO A 20 5.13 -5.36 6.23
CA PRO A 20 4.89 -4.47 5.11
C PRO A 20 5.98 -4.56 4.05
N SER A 21 5.60 -4.33 2.81
CA SER A 21 6.54 -4.32 1.70
C SER A 21 7.55 -3.21 1.86
N SER A 22 8.74 -3.40 1.34
CA SER A 22 9.78 -2.40 1.44
C SER A 22 9.53 -1.23 0.51
N TYR A 23 9.61 -0.05 1.04
CA TYR A 23 9.46 1.18 0.26
C TYR A 23 10.59 1.27 -0.76
N PRO A 24 10.28 1.61 -2.00
CA PRO A 24 11.32 1.64 -3.04
C PRO A 24 12.33 2.78 -2.90
N GLY A 25 12.08 3.76 -2.08
CA GLY A 25 13.01 4.86 -1.89
C GLY A 25 12.70 6.09 -2.70
N TYR A 26 11.58 6.11 -3.40
CA TYR A 26 11.17 7.28 -4.18
C TYR A 26 9.65 7.24 -4.35
N ASP A 27 9.07 8.39 -4.64
CA ASP A 27 7.63 8.47 -4.81
C ASP A 27 7.18 7.81 -6.10
N LEU A 28 6.01 7.19 -6.08
CA LEU A 28 5.39 6.65 -7.28
C LEU A 28 4.30 7.63 -7.72
N THR A 29 4.32 7.98 -8.99
CA THR A 29 3.37 8.94 -9.53
C THR A 29 3.09 8.57 -10.97
N ILE A 30 2.19 9.30 -11.63
CA ILE A 30 1.87 9.03 -13.03
C ILE A 30 3.17 9.03 -13.83
N GLY A 31 3.40 7.96 -14.56
CA GLY A 31 4.63 7.75 -15.31
C GLY A 31 5.57 6.77 -14.68
N SER A 32 5.40 6.44 -13.40
CA SER A 32 6.21 5.42 -12.76
C SER A 32 5.83 4.04 -13.29
N SER A 33 6.78 3.12 -13.27
CA SER A 33 6.50 1.75 -13.73
C SER A 33 7.40 0.77 -12.98
N GLY A 34 7.09 -0.51 -13.11
CA GLY A 34 7.91 -1.57 -12.54
C GLY A 34 7.29 -2.24 -11.34
N GLU A 35 8.12 -3.02 -10.64
CA GLU A 35 7.66 -3.83 -9.52
C GLU A 35 7.00 -3.05 -8.39
N PRO A 36 7.52 -1.89 -7.99
CA PRO A 36 6.81 -1.16 -6.92
C PRO A 36 5.40 -0.77 -7.31
N VAL A 37 5.16 -0.48 -8.59
CA VAL A 37 3.82 -0.12 -9.04
C VAL A 37 2.92 -1.36 -9.00
N ILE A 38 3.46 -2.52 -9.43
CA ILE A 38 2.70 -3.76 -9.35
C ILE A 38 2.30 -4.02 -7.90
N THR A 39 3.23 -3.82 -6.98
CA THR A 39 2.96 -4.06 -5.56
C THR A 39 1.80 -3.22 -5.06
N ILE A 40 1.80 -1.91 -5.33
CA ILE A 40 0.73 -1.09 -4.79
C ILE A 40 -0.59 -1.34 -5.52
N GLN A 41 -0.55 -1.70 -6.79
CA GLN A 41 -1.78 -2.03 -7.51
C GLN A 41 -2.42 -3.29 -6.93
N GLU A 42 -1.62 -4.30 -6.64
CA GLU A 42 -2.14 -5.52 -6.04
C GLU A 42 -2.68 -5.25 -4.64
N GLN A 43 -1.94 -4.51 -3.86
CA GLN A 43 -2.36 -4.23 -2.49
C GLN A 43 -3.61 -3.37 -2.44
N LEU A 44 -3.70 -2.36 -3.30
CA LEU A 44 -4.90 -1.53 -3.34
C LEU A 44 -6.11 -2.32 -3.78
N ASN A 45 -5.95 -3.23 -4.75
CA ASN A 45 -7.07 -4.05 -5.19
C ASN A 45 -7.55 -4.96 -4.06
N ARG A 46 -6.64 -5.50 -3.27
CA ARG A 46 -7.05 -6.34 -2.15
C ARG A 46 -7.77 -5.51 -1.09
N ILE A 47 -7.24 -4.33 -0.80
CA ILE A 47 -7.85 -3.44 0.19
C ILE A 47 -9.24 -3.02 -0.28
N ALA A 48 -9.41 -2.84 -1.59
CA ALA A 48 -10.70 -2.43 -2.14
C ALA A 48 -11.82 -3.42 -1.86
N GLN A 49 -11.48 -4.67 -1.62
CA GLN A 49 -12.51 -5.66 -1.27
C GLN A 49 -13.15 -5.33 0.07
N ASN A 50 -12.40 -4.71 0.97
CA ASN A 50 -12.94 -4.30 2.26
C ASN A 50 -13.35 -2.83 2.28
N TYR A 51 -12.90 -2.06 1.30
CA TYR A 51 -13.20 -0.62 1.21
C TYR A 51 -13.64 -0.32 -0.22
N PRO A 52 -14.89 -0.62 -0.54
CA PRO A 52 -15.34 -0.57 -1.95
C PRO A 52 -15.33 0.82 -2.57
N ALA A 53 -15.15 1.87 -1.79
CA ALA A 53 -15.01 3.20 -2.37
C ALA A 53 -13.69 3.35 -3.13
N ILE A 54 -12.73 2.44 -2.94
CA ILE A 54 -11.48 2.47 -3.66
C ILE A 54 -11.67 1.77 -5.00
N PRO A 55 -11.48 2.46 -6.12
CA PRO A 55 -11.64 1.78 -7.42
C PRO A 55 -10.50 0.80 -7.65
N THR A 56 -10.83 -0.38 -8.18
CA THR A 56 -9.79 -1.35 -8.53
C THR A 56 -9.10 -0.93 -9.81
N VAL A 57 -7.88 -1.42 -10.00
CA VAL A 57 -7.09 -1.08 -11.18
C VAL A 57 -6.52 -2.34 -11.81
N THR A 58 -6.13 -2.23 -13.07
CA THR A 58 -5.42 -3.32 -13.73
C THR A 58 -4.02 -3.39 -13.14
N VAL A 59 -3.57 -4.60 -12.81
CA VAL A 59 -2.23 -4.79 -12.27
C VAL A 59 -1.29 -4.97 -13.45
N ASP A 60 -0.79 -3.86 -13.96
CA ASP A 60 0.06 -3.87 -15.16
C ASP A 60 1.43 -3.23 -14.93
N GLY A 61 1.69 -2.74 -13.73
CA GLY A 61 2.97 -2.14 -13.43
C GLY A 61 3.15 -0.75 -13.99
N ILE A 62 2.08 -0.12 -14.47
CA ILE A 62 2.14 1.22 -15.03
C ILE A 62 1.26 2.14 -14.21
N TYR A 63 1.84 3.21 -13.69
CA TYR A 63 1.10 4.15 -12.85
C TYR A 63 0.45 5.18 -13.78
N GLY A 64 -0.80 4.95 -14.09
CA GLY A 64 -1.55 5.87 -14.93
C GLY A 64 -2.60 6.59 -14.10
N SER A 65 -3.54 7.25 -14.77
CA SER A 65 -4.57 8.01 -14.09
C SER A 65 -5.47 7.12 -13.25
N ALA A 66 -5.73 5.90 -13.68
CA ALA A 66 -6.57 4.99 -12.90
C ALA A 66 -5.90 4.63 -11.57
N THR A 67 -4.58 4.39 -11.59
CA THR A 67 -3.86 4.11 -10.37
C THR A 67 -3.85 5.34 -9.46
N ALA A 68 -3.68 6.54 -10.03
CA ALA A 68 -3.71 7.77 -9.24
C ALA A 68 -5.06 7.96 -8.57
N GLU A 69 -6.16 7.62 -9.25
CA GLU A 69 -7.48 7.74 -8.66
C GLU A 69 -7.66 6.78 -7.49
N SER A 70 -7.18 5.56 -7.64
CA SER A 70 -7.25 4.57 -6.57
C SER A 70 -6.46 5.05 -5.35
N VAL A 71 -5.28 5.63 -5.60
CA VAL A 71 -4.44 6.16 -4.52
C VAL A 71 -5.14 7.33 -3.82
N ARG A 72 -5.76 8.22 -4.59
CA ARG A 72 -6.48 9.36 -3.98
C ARG A 72 -7.62 8.88 -3.09
N ALA A 73 -8.38 7.89 -3.56
CA ALA A 73 -9.47 7.35 -2.75
C ALA A 73 -8.94 6.74 -1.45
N PHE A 74 -7.84 6.01 -1.54
CA PHE A 74 -7.22 5.42 -0.36
C PHE A 74 -6.79 6.53 0.61
N GLN A 75 -6.11 7.54 0.10
CA GLN A 75 -5.63 8.63 0.94
C GLN A 75 -6.78 9.32 1.65
N SER A 76 -7.89 9.52 0.95
CA SER A 76 -9.05 10.17 1.54
C SER A 76 -9.63 9.33 2.67
N ILE A 77 -9.76 8.03 2.45
CA ILE A 77 -10.35 7.14 3.44
C ILE A 77 -9.49 7.07 4.70
N PHE A 78 -8.18 7.07 4.54
CA PHE A 78 -7.27 6.88 5.66
C PHE A 78 -6.63 8.18 6.15
N ASN A 79 -7.23 9.32 5.80
CA ASN A 79 -6.81 10.63 6.33
C ASN A 79 -5.40 11.04 6.02
N LEU A 80 -4.93 10.70 4.83
CA LEU A 80 -3.64 11.17 4.34
C LEU A 80 -3.89 12.34 3.39
N PRO A 81 -2.91 13.21 3.19
CA PRO A 81 -3.07 14.26 2.17
C PRO A 81 -3.38 13.63 0.82
N VAL A 82 -4.43 14.12 0.16
CA VAL A 82 -4.91 13.53 -1.07
C VAL A 82 -4.13 14.10 -2.24
N SER A 83 -3.03 13.45 -2.58
CA SER A 83 -2.15 13.90 -3.65
C SER A 83 -2.18 13.04 -4.90
N GLY A 84 -2.60 11.79 -4.76
CA GLY A 84 -2.52 10.84 -5.87
C GLY A 84 -1.11 10.31 -6.08
N ILE A 85 -0.19 10.63 -5.16
CA ILE A 85 1.19 10.19 -5.24
C ILE A 85 1.48 9.27 -4.09
N VAL A 86 2.18 8.17 -4.34
CA VAL A 86 2.55 7.26 -3.28
C VAL A 86 3.91 7.67 -2.75
N ASP A 87 3.90 8.50 -1.72
CA ASP A 87 5.12 8.88 -1.02
C ASP A 87 5.32 7.89 0.13
N PHE A 88 6.32 8.09 0.96
CA PHE A 88 6.61 7.14 2.02
C PHE A 88 5.42 6.93 2.97
N PRO A 89 4.79 7.98 3.50
CA PRO A 89 3.65 7.74 4.40
C PRO A 89 2.52 6.96 3.73
N THR A 90 2.26 7.24 2.46
CA THR A 90 1.21 6.54 1.73
C THR A 90 1.59 5.08 1.49
N TRP A 91 2.84 4.83 1.07
CA TRP A 91 3.32 3.47 0.88
C TRP A 91 3.18 2.66 2.18
N TYR A 92 3.64 3.25 3.27
CA TYR A 92 3.62 2.57 4.55
C TYR A 92 2.18 2.27 4.98
N LYS A 93 1.27 3.23 4.78
CA LYS A 93 -0.12 3.03 5.17
C LYS A 93 -0.78 1.96 4.30
N ILE A 94 -0.51 1.96 3.01
CA ILE A 94 -1.04 0.92 2.14
C ILE A 94 -0.56 -0.45 2.62
N SER A 95 0.73 -0.57 2.93
CA SER A 95 1.27 -1.84 3.41
C SER A 95 0.62 -2.27 4.72
N GLN A 96 0.46 -1.33 5.65
CA GLN A 96 -0.17 -1.64 6.93
C GLN A 96 -1.59 -2.14 6.76
N ILE A 97 -2.38 -1.44 5.96
CA ILE A 97 -3.77 -1.82 5.77
C ILE A 97 -3.87 -3.14 5.02
N TYR A 98 -3.00 -3.33 4.02
CA TYR A 98 -2.98 -4.58 3.28
C TYR A 98 -2.72 -5.78 4.21
N VAL A 99 -1.74 -5.65 5.10
CA VAL A 99 -1.44 -6.72 6.04
C VAL A 99 -2.64 -6.95 6.96
N GLY A 100 -3.27 -5.88 7.41
CA GLY A 100 -4.41 -6.01 8.31
C GLY A 100 -5.59 -6.73 7.68
N VAL A 101 -5.96 -6.35 6.43
CA VAL A 101 -7.10 -6.99 5.79
C VAL A 101 -6.77 -8.42 5.38
N SER A 102 -5.51 -8.69 5.05
CA SER A 102 -5.12 -10.05 4.70
C SER A 102 -5.20 -10.96 5.92
N LYS A 103 -4.79 -10.47 7.08
CA LYS A 103 -4.89 -11.26 8.29
C LYS A 103 -6.32 -11.49 8.71
N ILE A 104 -7.16 -10.50 8.57
CA ILE A 104 -8.56 -10.67 8.89
C ILE A 104 -9.17 -11.76 8.02
N GLY A 105 -8.83 -11.77 6.75
CA GLY A 105 -9.32 -12.79 5.86
C GLY A 105 -8.88 -14.18 6.28
N GLU A 106 -7.62 -14.30 6.72
CA GLU A 106 -7.13 -15.57 7.17
C GLU A 106 -7.83 -16.03 8.44
N ASN A 107 -8.09 -15.12 9.33
CA ASN A 107 -8.70 -15.51 10.58
C ASN A 107 -10.16 -15.90 10.49
N ILE A 108 -10.80 -15.47 9.46
CA ILE A 108 -12.19 -15.79 9.30
C ILE A 108 -12.43 -17.18 8.83
N ARG A 109 -11.50 -17.82 8.25
CA ARG A 109 -11.69 -19.18 7.72
C ARG A 109 -12.03 -20.19 8.77
#